data_39d5d872b1f2b559c2dc681e1495d9b2
#
_entry.id   39d5d872b1f2b559c2dc681e1495d9b2
#
_cell.length_a   1.000
_cell.length_b   1.000
_cell.length_c   1.000
_cell.angle_alpha   90.00
_cell.angle_beta   90.00
_cell.angle_gamma   90.00
#
_symmetry.space_group_name_H-M   'P 1'
#
loop_
_entity.id
_entity.type
_entity.pdbx_description
1 polymer ?
#
loop_
_entity_poly.entity_id
_entity_poly.type
_entity_poly.pdbx_seq_one_letter_code
_entity_poly.pdbx_strand_id
1 'polypeptide(L)'
;MSTAEHSGLVCRLRTLVGDTNVVTDEPMVEHTTFRIGGPADVFVTPGNAQEIAQVLDLCKELDEPYFVLGRGSDLLVSDAGYRGVIVSLVRLNKLELHGTQVICGAGVTLKKVAAFARDDSLTGLEFASGIPGSVGGAVFMNAGAYGGETADVVSSIWALNPEGKLATYRNAELEFGYRQSLVRRVGLIVLEVTYSLKPGDKEQIQATMNGLAQRRREKQPLEYPSAGSTFKRPKGYFAGKLITDAGLKGYRVGNACVSEKHAGFVVNLGGATAKDIHAVIEHVQDEVQRQFGVHLEPEVRFLG
;
A
#
# COMPACT_ATOMS: atom_id res chain seq x y z
N MET A 1 -6.07 -26.71 4.34
CA MET A 1 -5.68 -27.69 3.27
C MET A 1 -4.92 -28.86 3.88
N SER A 2 -5.06 -30.07 3.29
CA SER A 2 -4.15 -31.17 3.59
C SER A 2 -2.76 -30.92 2.98
N THR A 3 -1.71 -31.53 3.50
CA THR A 3 -0.34 -31.41 2.95
C THR A 3 -0.24 -31.81 1.47
N ALA A 4 -1.08 -32.72 0.99
CA ALA A 4 -1.13 -33.13 -0.40
C ALA A 4 -1.78 -32.07 -1.32
N GLU A 5 -2.87 -31.43 -0.88
CA GLU A 5 -3.53 -30.35 -1.62
C GLU A 5 -2.65 -29.13 -1.72
N HIS A 6 -1.96 -28.77 -0.64
CA HIS A 6 -0.98 -27.68 -0.64
C HIS A 6 0.17 -27.94 -1.61
N SER A 7 0.70 -29.16 -1.65
CA SER A 7 1.73 -29.58 -2.62
C SER A 7 1.23 -29.48 -4.07
N GLY A 8 -0.03 -29.83 -4.34
CA GLY A 8 -0.66 -29.73 -5.65
C GLY A 8 -0.79 -28.29 -6.14
N LEU A 9 -1.25 -27.36 -5.28
CA LEU A 9 -1.35 -25.93 -5.57
C LEU A 9 0.03 -25.34 -5.92
N VAL A 10 1.04 -25.57 -5.07
CA VAL A 10 2.41 -25.06 -5.27
C VAL A 10 3.01 -25.55 -6.60
N CYS A 11 2.83 -26.83 -6.93
CA CYS A 11 3.30 -27.39 -8.21
C CYS A 11 2.66 -26.69 -9.42
N ARG A 12 1.33 -26.48 -9.40
CA ARG A 12 0.60 -25.79 -10.46
C ARG A 12 1.03 -24.32 -10.57
N LEU A 13 1.18 -23.61 -9.45
CA LEU A 13 1.67 -22.22 -9.43
C LEU A 13 3.07 -22.12 -10.04
N ARG A 14 3.99 -23.02 -9.70
CA ARG A 14 5.35 -23.07 -10.28
C ARG A 14 5.32 -23.28 -11.79
N THR A 15 4.41 -24.12 -12.28
CA THR A 15 4.23 -24.31 -13.73
C THR A 15 3.76 -23.02 -14.42
N LEU A 16 2.91 -22.21 -13.77
CA LEU A 16 2.37 -20.97 -14.32
C LEU A 16 3.38 -19.83 -14.36
N VAL A 17 4.13 -19.64 -13.28
CA VAL A 17 4.97 -18.42 -13.10
C VAL A 17 6.48 -18.72 -13.00
N GLY A 18 6.89 -20.00 -13.01
CA GLY A 18 8.27 -20.44 -12.82
C GLY A 18 8.62 -20.68 -11.35
N ASP A 19 9.51 -21.66 -11.11
CA ASP A 19 9.86 -22.15 -9.78
C ASP A 19 10.35 -21.07 -8.82
N THR A 20 11.20 -20.16 -9.29
CA THR A 20 11.81 -19.11 -8.48
C THR A 20 10.82 -18.02 -8.06
N ASN A 21 9.63 -18.00 -8.64
CA ASN A 21 8.58 -17.02 -8.38
C ASN A 21 7.49 -17.53 -7.43
N VAL A 22 7.68 -18.70 -6.83
CA VAL A 22 6.76 -19.29 -5.84
C VAL A 22 7.56 -19.73 -4.61
N VAL A 23 7.28 -19.09 -3.49
CA VAL A 23 7.90 -19.39 -2.20
C VAL A 23 6.81 -19.85 -1.23
N THR A 24 7.10 -20.83 -0.40
CA THR A 24 6.21 -21.29 0.69
C THR A 24 6.73 -20.79 2.03
N ASP A 25 5.82 -20.60 2.98
CA ASP A 25 6.13 -20.11 4.34
C ASP A 25 6.90 -18.79 4.34
N GLU A 26 6.59 -17.90 3.37
CA GLU A 26 7.29 -16.62 3.19
C GLU A 26 7.00 -15.65 4.32
N PRO A 27 8.04 -15.18 5.06
CA PRO A 27 7.85 -14.27 6.19
C PRO A 27 7.31 -12.90 5.74
N MET A 28 6.08 -12.55 6.12
CA MET A 28 5.47 -11.27 5.71
C MET A 28 6.13 -10.06 6.37
N VAL A 29 6.94 -10.24 7.40
CA VAL A 29 7.80 -9.20 7.98
C VAL A 29 8.70 -8.54 6.93
N GLU A 30 9.14 -9.26 5.91
CA GLU A 30 9.98 -8.77 4.82
C GLU A 30 9.18 -7.95 3.77
N HIS A 31 7.86 -8.07 3.78
CA HIS A 31 6.95 -7.52 2.77
C HIS A 31 6.03 -6.42 3.31
N THR A 32 6.22 -5.97 4.54
CA THR A 32 5.46 -4.87 5.16
C THR A 32 6.38 -3.76 5.66
N THR A 33 5.92 -2.50 5.56
CA THR A 33 6.69 -1.36 6.11
C THR A 33 6.64 -1.29 7.64
N PHE A 34 5.69 -1.97 8.29
CA PHE A 34 5.71 -2.20 9.73
C PHE A 34 6.81 -3.16 10.17
N ARG A 35 7.34 -3.99 9.26
CA ARG A 35 8.22 -5.11 9.57
C ARG A 35 7.61 -6.01 10.63
N ILE A 36 6.35 -6.38 10.41
CA ILE A 36 5.56 -7.28 11.25
C ILE A 36 4.77 -8.19 10.32
N GLY A 37 4.61 -9.44 10.70
CA GLY A 37 3.80 -10.45 10.04
C GLY A 37 4.44 -11.84 10.08
N GLY A 38 3.63 -12.83 10.43
CA GLY A 38 3.99 -14.25 10.33
C GLY A 38 4.06 -14.70 8.87
N PRO A 39 4.28 -16.00 8.62
CA PRO A 39 4.47 -16.53 7.27
C PRO A 39 3.16 -16.55 6.47
N ALA A 40 3.26 -16.29 5.16
CA ALA A 40 2.21 -16.63 4.20
C ALA A 40 2.41 -18.09 3.72
N ASP A 41 1.32 -18.85 3.58
CA ASP A 41 1.44 -20.24 3.12
C ASP A 41 2.10 -20.31 1.75
N VAL A 42 1.68 -19.45 0.82
CA VAL A 42 2.29 -19.31 -0.51
C VAL A 42 2.45 -17.84 -0.87
N PHE A 43 3.61 -17.50 -1.38
CA PHE A 43 3.92 -16.18 -1.93
C PHE A 43 4.30 -16.32 -3.39
N VAL A 44 3.54 -15.68 -4.29
CA VAL A 44 3.77 -15.78 -5.74
C VAL A 44 4.01 -14.40 -6.34
N THR A 45 4.98 -14.33 -7.27
CA THR A 45 5.37 -13.09 -7.96
C THR A 45 5.20 -13.21 -9.47
N PRO A 46 3.96 -13.13 -10.00
CA PRO A 46 3.70 -13.18 -11.44
C PRO A 46 4.31 -11.96 -12.14
N GLY A 47 4.80 -12.15 -13.38
CA GLY A 47 5.53 -11.14 -14.14
C GLY A 47 4.70 -10.37 -15.15
N ASN A 48 3.46 -10.81 -15.43
CA ASN A 48 2.59 -10.20 -16.44
C ASN A 48 1.11 -10.46 -16.14
N ALA A 49 0.23 -9.80 -16.89
CA ALA A 49 -1.22 -9.89 -16.75
C ALA A 49 -1.78 -11.30 -16.93
N GLN A 50 -1.22 -12.07 -17.87
CA GLN A 50 -1.68 -13.44 -18.13
C GLN A 50 -1.35 -14.36 -16.96
N GLU A 51 -0.14 -14.29 -16.42
CA GLU A 51 0.26 -15.04 -15.23
C GLU A 51 -0.61 -14.69 -14.04
N ILE A 52 -0.91 -13.40 -13.82
CA ILE A 52 -1.80 -12.96 -12.74
C ILE A 52 -3.19 -13.58 -12.92
N ALA A 53 -3.79 -13.47 -14.09
CA ALA A 53 -5.10 -14.04 -14.36
C ALA A 53 -5.13 -15.56 -14.09
N GLN A 54 -4.13 -16.29 -14.57
CA GLN A 54 -4.02 -17.75 -14.37
C GLN A 54 -3.83 -18.12 -12.88
N VAL A 55 -3.05 -17.36 -12.13
CA VAL A 55 -2.89 -17.56 -10.67
C VAL A 55 -4.22 -17.36 -9.95
N LEU A 56 -4.95 -16.30 -10.29
CA LEU A 56 -6.25 -16.01 -9.67
C LEU A 56 -7.31 -17.06 -10.03
N ASP A 57 -7.34 -17.50 -11.29
CA ASP A 57 -8.26 -18.53 -11.74
C ASP A 57 -7.96 -19.87 -11.02
N LEU A 58 -6.68 -20.20 -10.82
CA LEU A 58 -6.27 -21.36 -10.05
C LEU A 58 -6.71 -21.25 -8.57
N CYS A 59 -6.54 -20.09 -7.95
CA CYS A 59 -7.01 -19.87 -6.58
C CYS A 59 -8.54 -20.05 -6.48
N LYS A 60 -9.30 -19.52 -7.44
CA LYS A 60 -10.76 -19.69 -7.51
C LYS A 60 -11.17 -21.14 -7.74
N GLU A 61 -10.49 -21.86 -8.65
CA GLU A 61 -10.76 -23.26 -8.95
C GLU A 61 -10.62 -24.17 -7.70
N LEU A 62 -9.62 -23.83 -6.86
CA LEU A 62 -9.29 -24.61 -5.65
C LEU A 62 -9.94 -24.05 -4.38
N ASP A 63 -10.79 -23.02 -4.47
CA ASP A 63 -11.37 -22.29 -3.34
C ASP A 63 -10.29 -21.77 -2.35
N GLU A 64 -9.13 -21.39 -2.89
CA GLU A 64 -7.99 -20.93 -2.11
C GLU A 64 -8.05 -19.42 -1.89
N PRO A 65 -8.02 -18.93 -0.64
CA PRO A 65 -7.96 -17.52 -0.36
C PRO A 65 -6.71 -16.88 -0.96
N TYR A 66 -6.85 -15.69 -1.55
CA TYR A 66 -5.71 -14.92 -2.03
C TYR A 66 -5.77 -13.47 -1.62
N PHE A 67 -4.61 -12.84 -1.55
CA PHE A 67 -4.47 -11.42 -1.30
C PHE A 67 -3.47 -10.79 -2.27
N VAL A 68 -3.88 -9.73 -2.97
CA VAL A 68 -3.02 -8.99 -3.91
C VAL A 68 -2.21 -7.95 -3.16
N LEU A 69 -0.88 -8.06 -3.23
CA LEU A 69 0.07 -7.27 -2.49
C LEU A 69 0.84 -6.32 -3.41
N GLY A 70 0.88 -5.03 -3.05
CA GLY A 70 1.84 -4.06 -3.59
C GLY A 70 3.14 -4.06 -2.78
N ARG A 71 3.37 -3.00 -2.00
CA ARG A 71 4.57 -2.83 -1.15
C ARG A 71 4.30 -2.99 0.34
N GLY A 72 3.10 -3.40 0.73
CA GLY A 72 2.73 -3.62 2.13
C GLY A 72 2.88 -2.37 3.03
N SER A 73 2.72 -1.17 2.45
CA SER A 73 2.95 0.10 3.17
C SER A 73 1.74 0.60 3.96
N ASP A 74 0.63 -0.09 3.84
CA ASP A 74 -0.65 0.20 4.51
C ASP A 74 -1.24 -1.08 5.10
N LEU A 75 -0.38 -2.01 5.55
CA LEU A 75 -0.76 -3.36 5.92
C LEU A 75 -0.13 -3.76 7.26
N LEU A 76 -0.94 -4.33 8.13
CA LEU A 76 -0.52 -5.08 9.31
C LEU A 76 -0.92 -6.55 9.12
N VAL A 77 0.06 -7.44 9.00
CA VAL A 77 -0.16 -8.88 8.86
C VAL A 77 -0.12 -9.53 10.23
N SER A 78 -1.05 -10.44 10.50
CA SER A 78 -1.15 -11.22 11.73
C SER A 78 0.18 -11.92 12.09
N ASP A 79 0.43 -12.09 13.37
CA ASP A 79 1.57 -12.88 13.88
C ASP A 79 1.47 -14.35 13.45
N ALA A 80 0.24 -14.87 13.23
CA ALA A 80 -0.01 -16.19 12.66
C ALA A 80 0.25 -16.27 11.15
N GLY A 81 0.45 -15.12 10.49
CA GLY A 81 0.64 -15.02 9.05
C GLY A 81 -0.66 -15.02 8.27
N TYR A 82 -0.61 -15.46 7.01
CA TYR A 82 -1.74 -15.51 6.10
C TYR A 82 -1.95 -16.93 5.57
N ARG A 83 -3.15 -17.47 5.77
CA ARG A 83 -3.54 -18.78 5.23
C ARG A 83 -4.11 -18.60 3.84
N GLY A 84 -3.30 -18.90 2.81
CA GLY A 84 -3.63 -18.70 1.40
C GLY A 84 -2.47 -18.19 0.56
N VAL A 85 -2.78 -17.62 -0.59
CA VAL A 85 -1.82 -17.14 -1.60
C VAL A 85 -1.65 -15.63 -1.56
N ILE A 86 -0.44 -15.15 -1.30
CA ILE A 86 -0.07 -13.73 -1.52
C ILE A 86 0.37 -13.56 -2.97
N VAL A 87 -0.34 -12.73 -3.73
CA VAL A 87 -0.01 -12.41 -5.13
C VAL A 87 0.67 -11.05 -5.18
N SER A 88 2.00 -11.04 -5.26
CA SER A 88 2.80 -9.82 -5.25
C SER A 88 3.00 -9.25 -6.66
N LEU A 89 2.63 -7.99 -6.86
CA LEU A 89 2.74 -7.31 -8.15
C LEU A 89 4.09 -6.64 -8.41
N VAL A 90 5.12 -6.91 -7.59
CA VAL A 90 6.42 -6.20 -7.66
C VAL A 90 7.15 -6.37 -9.00
N ARG A 91 6.88 -7.44 -9.74
CA ARG A 91 7.45 -7.68 -11.08
C ARG A 91 6.76 -6.89 -12.20
N LEU A 92 5.59 -6.30 -11.96
CA LEU A 92 4.98 -5.34 -12.87
C LEU A 92 5.73 -4.00 -12.77
N ASN A 93 6.96 -3.92 -13.26
CA ASN A 93 7.89 -2.81 -13.02
C ASN A 93 8.25 -2.02 -14.29
N LYS A 94 7.49 -2.20 -15.37
CA LYS A 94 7.58 -1.42 -16.60
C LYS A 94 7.46 0.08 -16.31
N LEU A 95 8.19 0.91 -17.03
CA LEU A 95 8.15 2.37 -16.92
C LEU A 95 8.53 2.98 -18.26
N GLU A 96 7.60 3.69 -18.88
CA GLU A 96 7.74 4.23 -20.23
C GLU A 96 7.21 5.66 -20.30
N LEU A 97 7.78 6.46 -21.22
CA LEU A 97 7.38 7.83 -21.50
C LEU A 97 6.82 7.95 -22.92
N HIS A 98 5.65 8.54 -23.06
CA HIS A 98 5.00 8.87 -24.32
C HIS A 98 4.55 10.34 -24.31
N GLY A 99 5.40 11.24 -24.80
CA GLY A 99 5.16 12.67 -24.69
C GLY A 99 5.14 13.13 -23.23
N THR A 100 3.99 13.55 -22.73
CA THR A 100 3.79 13.93 -21.31
C THR A 100 3.07 12.83 -20.50
N GLN A 101 2.85 11.67 -21.09
CA GLN A 101 2.26 10.53 -20.39
C GLN A 101 3.34 9.58 -19.89
N VAL A 102 3.28 9.24 -18.62
CA VAL A 102 4.11 8.20 -18.01
C VAL A 102 3.26 6.95 -17.80
N ILE A 103 3.63 5.87 -18.47
CA ILE A 103 2.98 4.57 -18.37
C ILE A 103 3.83 3.67 -17.49
N CYS A 104 3.26 3.13 -16.43
CA CYS A 104 4.01 2.30 -15.48
C CYS A 104 3.20 1.13 -14.92
N GLY A 105 3.87 0.02 -14.71
CA GLY A 105 3.32 -1.16 -14.08
C GLY A 105 2.97 -0.91 -12.60
N ALA A 106 1.96 -1.61 -12.10
CA ALA A 106 1.43 -1.44 -10.75
C ALA A 106 2.45 -1.67 -9.62
N GLY A 107 3.52 -2.45 -9.87
CA GLY A 107 4.61 -2.74 -8.93
C GLY A 107 5.68 -1.65 -8.84
N VAL A 108 5.71 -0.68 -9.75
CA VAL A 108 6.65 0.46 -9.69
C VAL A 108 6.44 1.24 -8.41
N THR A 109 7.52 1.61 -7.73
CA THR A 109 7.40 2.45 -6.51
C THR A 109 7.07 3.89 -6.86
N LEU A 110 6.29 4.56 -6.01
CA LEU A 110 5.96 5.99 -6.18
C LEU A 110 7.22 6.86 -6.26
N LYS A 111 8.24 6.54 -5.45
CA LYS A 111 9.54 7.22 -5.51
C LYS A 111 10.19 7.09 -6.90
N LYS A 112 10.14 5.88 -7.51
CA LYS A 112 10.75 5.63 -8.82
C LYS A 112 10.03 6.39 -9.94
N VAL A 113 8.69 6.35 -9.97
CA VAL A 113 7.93 7.07 -11.00
C VAL A 113 8.04 8.58 -10.86
N ALA A 114 8.07 9.13 -9.63
CA ALA A 114 8.28 10.56 -9.39
C ALA A 114 9.70 11.02 -9.83
N ALA A 115 10.72 10.21 -9.56
CA ALA A 115 12.08 10.50 -10.03
C ALA A 115 12.19 10.44 -11.56
N PHE A 116 11.55 9.46 -12.20
CA PHE A 116 11.48 9.33 -13.65
C PHE A 116 10.83 10.56 -14.29
N ALA A 117 9.65 10.98 -13.79
CA ALA A 117 8.97 12.17 -14.29
C ALA A 117 9.85 13.44 -14.16
N ARG A 118 10.51 13.65 -13.00
CA ARG A 118 11.47 14.75 -12.81
C ARG A 118 12.60 14.71 -13.84
N ASP A 119 13.16 13.54 -14.11
CA ASP A 119 14.31 13.41 -15.03
C ASP A 119 13.95 13.79 -16.46
N ASP A 120 12.68 13.62 -16.83
CA ASP A 120 12.08 14.05 -18.11
C ASP A 120 11.40 15.42 -18.05
N SER A 121 11.67 16.24 -17.01
CA SER A 121 11.13 17.59 -16.83
C SER A 121 9.58 17.62 -16.81
N LEU A 122 8.97 16.63 -16.16
CA LEU A 122 7.51 16.52 -16.00
C LEU A 122 7.10 16.76 -14.54
N THR A 123 6.24 17.75 -14.32
CA THR A 123 5.67 18.11 -13.00
C THR A 123 4.34 17.45 -12.75
N GLY A 124 3.99 17.25 -11.50
CA GLY A 124 2.71 16.70 -11.01
C GLY A 124 2.86 15.53 -10.06
N LEU A 125 4.03 14.87 -9.99
CA LEU A 125 4.28 13.71 -9.12
C LEU A 125 5.18 14.04 -7.90
N GLU A 126 5.49 15.30 -7.62
CA GLU A 126 6.37 15.70 -6.52
C GLU A 126 5.83 15.24 -5.17
N PHE A 127 4.51 15.32 -4.96
CA PHE A 127 3.83 14.88 -3.73
C PHE A 127 4.06 13.39 -3.43
N ALA A 128 4.21 12.58 -4.48
CA ALA A 128 4.32 11.13 -4.41
C ALA A 128 5.75 10.66 -4.06
N SER A 129 6.77 11.52 -4.26
CA SER A 129 8.20 11.16 -4.15
C SER A 129 8.61 10.59 -2.79
N GLY A 130 7.90 10.97 -1.73
CA GLY A 130 8.16 10.50 -0.37
C GLY A 130 7.15 9.48 0.16
N ILE A 131 6.07 9.15 -0.55
CA ILE A 131 5.07 8.18 -0.11
C ILE A 131 5.65 6.76 -0.30
N PRO A 132 5.76 5.94 0.73
CA PRO A 132 6.11 4.53 0.56
C PRO A 132 4.93 3.80 -0.09
N GLY A 133 5.20 2.99 -1.08
CA GLY A 133 4.16 2.23 -1.76
C GLY A 133 4.42 2.05 -3.24
N SER A 134 3.56 1.27 -3.87
CA SER A 134 3.53 1.06 -5.31
C SER A 134 2.47 1.91 -5.99
N VAL A 135 2.63 2.10 -7.28
CA VAL A 135 1.69 2.80 -8.16
C VAL A 135 0.29 2.19 -8.08
N GLY A 136 0.17 0.85 -8.16
CA GLY A 136 -1.14 0.19 -8.02
C GLY A 136 -1.78 0.40 -6.65
N GLY A 137 -0.99 0.35 -5.57
CA GLY A 137 -1.47 0.66 -4.22
C GLY A 137 -1.89 2.12 -4.06
N ALA A 138 -1.21 3.04 -4.74
CA ALA A 138 -1.58 4.46 -4.75
C ALA A 138 -2.94 4.69 -5.41
N VAL A 139 -3.23 4.03 -6.52
CA VAL A 139 -4.57 4.09 -7.17
C VAL A 139 -5.63 3.46 -6.26
N PHE A 140 -5.34 2.30 -5.66
CA PHE A 140 -6.26 1.64 -4.73
C PHE A 140 -6.70 2.55 -3.59
N MET A 141 -5.77 3.29 -2.99
CA MET A 141 -6.01 4.16 -1.83
C MET A 141 -6.31 5.62 -2.20
N ASN A 142 -6.25 6.02 -3.47
CA ASN A 142 -6.12 7.42 -3.84
C ASN A 142 -5.07 8.11 -2.96
N ALA A 143 -3.85 7.58 -2.97
CA ALA A 143 -2.78 8.05 -2.09
C ALA A 143 -2.45 9.51 -2.36
N GLY A 144 -2.33 10.29 -1.28
CA GLY A 144 -2.03 11.71 -1.38
C GLY A 144 -1.25 12.23 -0.18
N ALA A 145 -0.50 13.30 -0.41
CA ALA A 145 0.27 13.99 0.61
C ALA A 145 0.51 15.45 0.18
N TYR A 146 0.58 16.36 1.14
CA TYR A 146 0.96 17.78 0.93
C TYR A 146 0.12 18.54 -0.12
N GLY A 147 -1.14 18.18 -0.26
CA GLY A 147 -2.09 18.85 -1.15
C GLY A 147 -2.20 18.28 -2.56
N GLY A 148 -1.41 17.23 -2.90
CA GLY A 148 -1.57 16.46 -4.13
C GLY A 148 -2.07 15.05 -3.83
N GLU A 149 -2.79 14.45 -4.77
CA GLU A 149 -3.27 13.08 -4.67
C GLU A 149 -3.23 12.35 -6.03
N THR A 150 -3.37 11.04 -6.00
CA THR A 150 -3.28 10.18 -7.20
C THR A 150 -4.33 10.57 -8.25
N ALA A 151 -5.52 10.95 -7.81
CA ALA A 151 -6.62 11.41 -8.68
C ALA A 151 -6.23 12.61 -9.57
N ASP A 152 -5.33 13.48 -9.11
CA ASP A 152 -4.95 14.70 -9.83
C ASP A 152 -4.16 14.41 -11.12
N VAL A 153 -3.49 13.26 -11.18
CA VAL A 153 -2.49 12.96 -12.22
C VAL A 153 -2.74 11.67 -13.01
N VAL A 154 -3.54 10.74 -12.49
CA VAL A 154 -3.92 9.52 -13.22
C VAL A 154 -4.89 9.87 -14.34
N SER A 155 -4.57 9.44 -15.57
CA SER A 155 -5.50 9.54 -16.71
C SER A 155 -6.33 8.27 -16.91
N SER A 156 -5.69 7.10 -16.73
CA SER A 156 -6.35 5.80 -16.84
C SER A 156 -5.57 4.71 -16.14
N ILE A 157 -6.22 3.57 -15.92
CA ILE A 157 -5.59 2.33 -15.49
C ILE A 157 -5.98 1.20 -16.44
N TRP A 158 -5.11 0.21 -16.56
CA TRP A 158 -5.42 -1.09 -17.14
C TRP A 158 -5.47 -2.10 -15.99
N ALA A 159 -6.57 -2.84 -15.90
CA ALA A 159 -6.84 -3.67 -14.73
C ALA A 159 -7.58 -4.96 -15.09
N LEU A 160 -7.44 -5.98 -14.24
CA LEU A 160 -8.32 -7.15 -14.19
C LEU A 160 -9.52 -6.82 -13.30
N ASN A 161 -10.71 -7.14 -13.78
CA ASN A 161 -11.92 -7.09 -12.98
C ASN A 161 -12.15 -8.42 -12.22
N PRO A 162 -13.13 -8.49 -11.28
CA PRO A 162 -13.41 -9.70 -10.51
C PRO A 162 -13.77 -10.92 -11.36
N GLU A 163 -14.28 -10.71 -12.59
CA GLU A 163 -14.60 -11.77 -13.54
C GLU A 163 -13.37 -12.24 -14.34
N GLY A 164 -12.16 -11.72 -14.04
CA GLY A 164 -10.92 -12.06 -14.74
C GLY A 164 -10.75 -11.40 -16.12
N LYS A 165 -11.59 -10.40 -16.47
CA LYS A 165 -11.52 -9.69 -17.75
C LYS A 165 -10.62 -8.45 -17.63
N LEU A 166 -9.81 -8.24 -18.64
CA LEU A 166 -8.98 -7.06 -18.81
C LEU A 166 -9.81 -5.88 -19.32
N ALA A 167 -9.71 -4.73 -18.64
CA ALA A 167 -10.39 -3.51 -19.06
C ALA A 167 -9.54 -2.27 -18.72
N THR A 168 -9.77 -1.20 -19.50
CA THR A 168 -9.21 0.12 -19.23
C THR A 168 -10.28 0.99 -18.58
N TYR A 169 -9.93 1.65 -17.46
CA TYR A 169 -10.79 2.59 -16.76
C TYR A 169 -10.14 3.97 -16.80
N ARG A 170 -10.91 4.98 -17.24
CA ARG A 170 -10.47 6.38 -17.24
C ARG A 170 -10.62 7.00 -15.86
N ASN A 171 -9.93 8.09 -15.59
CA ASN A 171 -9.96 8.79 -14.31
C ASN A 171 -11.39 9.02 -13.77
N ALA A 172 -12.30 9.52 -14.61
CA ALA A 172 -13.70 9.80 -14.23
C ALA A 172 -14.48 8.54 -13.77
N GLU A 173 -14.05 7.34 -14.20
CA GLU A 173 -14.68 6.07 -13.85
C GLU A 173 -14.11 5.49 -12.55
N LEU A 174 -12.96 6.03 -12.06
CA LEU A 174 -12.25 5.50 -10.89
C LEU A 174 -12.85 5.95 -9.55
N GLU A 175 -13.84 6.83 -9.56
CA GLU A 175 -14.59 7.28 -8.37
C GLU A 175 -13.67 7.65 -7.19
N PHE A 176 -12.61 8.37 -7.48
CA PHE A 176 -11.65 8.76 -6.46
C PHE A 176 -12.26 9.64 -5.36
N GLY A 177 -11.96 9.31 -4.14
CA GLY A 177 -12.30 10.09 -2.95
C GLY A 177 -11.22 9.93 -1.89
N TYR A 178 -11.43 10.54 -0.71
CA TYR A 178 -10.46 10.44 0.38
C TYR A 178 -10.28 8.98 0.82
N ARG A 179 -9.12 8.40 0.51
CA ARG A 179 -8.78 6.99 0.76
C ARG A 179 -9.78 5.99 0.12
N GLN A 180 -10.32 6.37 -1.03
CA GLN A 180 -11.31 5.58 -1.76
C GLN A 180 -11.04 5.60 -3.25
N SER A 181 -11.39 4.51 -3.93
CA SER A 181 -11.42 4.39 -5.39
C SER A 181 -12.37 3.28 -5.81
N LEU A 182 -12.78 3.26 -7.08
CA LEU A 182 -13.48 2.14 -7.70
C LEU A 182 -12.68 0.84 -7.51
N VAL A 183 -11.35 0.90 -7.68
CA VAL A 183 -10.45 -0.24 -7.53
C VAL A 183 -10.66 -0.94 -6.19
N ARG A 184 -10.70 -0.17 -5.11
CA ARG A 184 -10.95 -0.68 -3.75
C ARG A 184 -12.36 -1.20 -3.58
N ARG A 185 -13.36 -0.50 -4.13
CA ARG A 185 -14.78 -0.79 -3.93
C ARG A 185 -15.22 -2.08 -4.61
N VAL A 186 -14.73 -2.33 -5.83
CA VAL A 186 -15.16 -3.49 -6.63
C VAL A 186 -14.10 -4.58 -6.78
N GLY A 187 -12.91 -4.40 -6.17
CA GLY A 187 -11.85 -5.40 -6.19
C GLY A 187 -11.12 -5.52 -7.53
N LEU A 188 -10.91 -4.41 -8.25
CA LEU A 188 -10.06 -4.43 -9.45
C LEU A 188 -8.60 -4.69 -9.05
N ILE A 189 -7.88 -5.40 -9.91
CA ILE A 189 -6.43 -5.58 -9.76
C ILE A 189 -5.74 -4.71 -10.81
N VAL A 190 -5.12 -3.62 -10.36
CA VAL A 190 -4.38 -2.70 -11.22
C VAL A 190 -3.14 -3.39 -11.77
N LEU A 191 -2.96 -3.36 -13.08
CA LEU A 191 -1.81 -3.92 -13.77
C LEU A 191 -0.88 -2.82 -14.28
N GLU A 192 -1.45 -1.75 -14.85
CA GLU A 192 -0.72 -0.61 -15.37
C GLU A 192 -1.48 0.68 -15.07
N VAL A 193 -0.75 1.77 -14.90
CA VAL A 193 -1.29 3.11 -14.67
C VAL A 193 -0.67 4.07 -15.68
N THR A 194 -1.52 4.89 -16.29
CA THR A 194 -1.09 6.00 -17.14
C THR A 194 -1.29 7.31 -16.38
N TYR A 195 -0.19 8.01 -16.13
CA TYR A 195 -0.20 9.37 -15.61
C TYR A 195 -0.16 10.38 -16.75
N SER A 196 -0.96 11.46 -16.66
CA SER A 196 -0.90 12.61 -17.55
C SER A 196 -0.30 13.79 -16.82
N LEU A 197 0.94 14.12 -17.16
CA LEU A 197 1.75 15.12 -16.49
C LEU A 197 1.88 16.39 -17.35
N LYS A 198 2.53 17.42 -16.82
CA LYS A 198 2.76 18.68 -17.52
C LYS A 198 4.27 18.92 -17.64
N PRO A 199 4.73 19.55 -18.73
CA PRO A 199 6.11 20.05 -18.79
C PRO A 199 6.39 21.00 -17.64
N GLY A 200 7.56 20.89 -17.05
CA GLY A 200 8.00 21.72 -15.93
C GLY A 200 9.50 21.94 -15.94
N ASP A 201 9.98 22.78 -15.04
CA ASP A 201 11.41 22.99 -14.83
C ASP A 201 11.97 21.92 -13.88
N LYS A 202 12.98 21.19 -14.34
CA LYS A 202 13.59 20.08 -13.57
C LYS A 202 14.16 20.49 -12.23
N GLU A 203 14.79 21.67 -12.17
CA GLU A 203 15.39 22.19 -10.94
C GLU A 203 14.32 22.56 -9.93
N GLN A 204 13.24 23.18 -10.38
CA GLN A 204 12.10 23.52 -9.56
C GLN A 204 11.37 22.29 -9.04
N ILE A 205 11.17 21.25 -9.88
CA ILE A 205 10.62 19.95 -9.49
C ILE A 205 11.49 19.33 -8.40
N GLN A 206 12.82 19.30 -8.62
CA GLN A 206 13.76 18.75 -7.64
C GLN A 206 13.75 19.54 -6.32
N ALA A 207 13.70 20.87 -6.38
CA ALA A 207 13.61 21.72 -5.20
C ALA A 207 12.33 21.43 -4.39
N THR A 208 11.19 21.28 -5.09
CA THR A 208 9.91 20.90 -4.48
C THR A 208 10.00 19.54 -3.79
N MET A 209 10.52 18.53 -4.48
CA MET A 209 10.70 17.18 -3.90
C MET A 209 11.61 17.20 -2.66
N ASN A 210 12.70 17.97 -2.70
CA ASN A 210 13.62 18.13 -1.57
C ASN A 210 12.92 18.79 -0.37
N GLY A 211 12.16 19.85 -0.60
CA GLY A 211 11.38 20.54 0.43
C GLY A 211 10.35 19.62 1.08
N LEU A 212 9.64 18.81 0.28
CA LEU A 212 8.68 17.81 0.79
C LEU A 212 9.41 16.72 1.61
N ALA A 213 10.55 16.24 1.14
CA ALA A 213 11.36 15.26 1.86
C ALA A 213 11.88 15.80 3.20
N GLN A 214 12.30 17.07 3.24
CA GLN A 214 12.72 17.73 4.48
C GLN A 214 11.56 17.84 5.47
N ARG A 215 10.41 18.38 5.04
CA ARG A 215 9.20 18.48 5.89
C ARG A 215 8.78 17.12 6.44
N ARG A 216 8.95 16.06 5.65
CA ARG A 216 8.65 14.69 6.06
C ARG A 216 9.61 14.21 7.15
N ARG A 217 10.92 14.40 6.98
CA ARG A 217 11.92 14.06 8.01
C ARG A 217 11.70 14.80 9.31
N GLU A 218 11.29 16.07 9.24
CA GLU A 218 11.04 16.88 10.43
C GLU A 218 9.80 16.44 11.21
N LYS A 219 8.74 16.00 10.49
CA LYS A 219 7.41 15.80 11.09
C LYS A 219 7.01 14.33 11.29
N GLN A 220 7.64 13.39 10.59
CA GLN A 220 7.26 11.97 10.66
C GLN A 220 8.36 11.11 11.29
N PRO A 221 8.00 10.04 12.00
CA PRO A 221 8.93 9.15 12.69
C PRO A 221 9.55 8.14 11.70
N LEU A 222 10.31 8.63 10.70
CA LEU A 222 10.86 7.82 9.61
C LEU A 222 11.97 6.87 10.08
N GLU A 223 12.48 7.06 11.28
CA GLU A 223 13.46 6.21 11.96
C GLU A 223 12.89 4.86 12.42
N TYR A 224 11.55 4.76 12.53
CA TYR A 224 10.87 3.54 12.97
C TYR A 224 10.00 2.94 11.86
N PRO A 225 9.90 1.60 11.76
CA PRO A 225 8.94 0.93 10.91
C PRO A 225 7.50 1.30 11.28
N SER A 226 6.66 1.58 10.27
CA SER A 226 5.24 1.91 10.44
C SER A 226 4.49 1.75 9.11
N ALA A 227 3.17 1.80 9.13
CA ALA A 227 2.32 1.86 7.93
C ALA A 227 1.80 3.28 7.64
N GLY A 228 2.59 4.32 7.96
CA GLY A 228 2.16 5.70 7.78
C GLY A 228 1.18 6.16 8.88
N SER A 229 0.23 7.04 8.51
CA SER A 229 -0.84 7.46 9.42
C SER A 229 -1.74 6.27 9.73
N THR A 230 -1.90 5.98 11.02
CA THR A 230 -2.66 4.80 11.47
C THR A 230 -4.16 4.99 11.30
N PHE A 231 -4.64 6.23 11.40
CA PHE A 231 -6.06 6.55 11.36
C PHE A 231 -6.40 7.51 10.22
N LYS A 232 -7.55 7.32 9.61
CA LYS A 232 -8.16 8.28 8.69
C LYS A 232 -8.45 9.60 9.42
N ARG A 233 -8.53 10.68 8.64
CA ARG A 233 -8.91 11.98 9.16
C ARG A 233 -10.42 11.99 9.46
N PRO A 234 -10.86 12.17 10.73
CA PRO A 234 -12.27 12.30 11.06
C PRO A 234 -12.85 13.59 10.50
N LYS A 235 -14.15 13.60 10.19
CA LYS A 235 -14.84 14.80 9.71
C LYS A 235 -14.76 15.93 10.73
N GLY A 236 -14.19 17.06 10.33
CA GLY A 236 -14.03 18.24 11.18
C GLY A 236 -12.84 18.20 12.16
N TYR A 237 -12.07 17.12 12.17
CA TYR A 237 -10.96 16.95 13.13
C TYR A 237 -9.66 16.49 12.44
N PHE A 238 -8.59 16.44 13.23
CA PHE A 238 -7.32 15.82 12.84
C PHE A 238 -7.01 14.69 13.83
N ALA A 239 -6.89 13.47 13.36
CA ALA A 239 -6.63 12.31 14.23
C ALA A 239 -5.41 12.51 15.13
N GLY A 240 -4.27 12.95 14.58
CA GLY A 240 -3.05 13.20 15.37
C GLY A 240 -3.22 14.28 16.44
N LYS A 241 -4.09 15.30 16.21
CA LYS A 241 -4.40 16.30 17.24
C LYS A 241 -5.23 15.70 18.37
N LEU A 242 -6.30 14.97 18.06
CA LEU A 242 -7.12 14.30 19.05
C LEU A 242 -6.30 13.35 19.92
N ILE A 243 -5.40 12.56 19.32
CA ILE A 243 -4.51 11.62 20.02
C ILE A 243 -3.52 12.39 20.92
N THR A 244 -3.01 13.54 20.47
CA THR A 244 -2.14 14.40 21.28
C THR A 244 -2.91 15.01 22.45
N ASP A 245 -4.10 15.54 22.21
CA ASP A 245 -4.95 16.17 23.24
C ASP A 245 -5.44 15.14 24.26
N ALA A 246 -5.59 13.87 23.86
CA ALA A 246 -5.88 12.74 24.75
C ALA A 246 -4.69 12.34 25.63
N GLY A 247 -3.49 12.91 25.43
CA GLY A 247 -2.30 12.57 26.20
C GLY A 247 -1.65 11.24 25.82
N LEU A 248 -1.92 10.73 24.59
CA LEU A 248 -1.53 9.37 24.17
C LEU A 248 -0.18 9.29 23.45
N LYS A 249 0.55 10.41 23.26
CA LYS A 249 1.92 10.34 22.72
C LYS A 249 2.79 9.49 23.63
N GLY A 250 3.58 8.60 23.04
CA GLY A 250 4.42 7.66 23.78
C GLY A 250 3.68 6.48 24.42
N TYR A 251 2.33 6.41 24.34
CA TYR A 251 1.60 5.25 24.84
C TYR A 251 2.10 3.97 24.16
N ARG A 252 2.36 2.93 24.97
CA ARG A 252 3.09 1.75 24.52
C ARG A 252 2.43 0.46 25.02
N VAL A 253 2.38 -0.54 24.11
CA VAL A 253 2.08 -1.95 24.43
C VAL A 253 3.20 -2.80 23.82
N GLY A 254 3.89 -3.59 24.61
CA GLY A 254 5.06 -4.33 24.13
C GLY A 254 6.09 -3.39 23.46
N ASN A 255 6.39 -3.64 22.18
CA ASN A 255 7.26 -2.80 21.36
C ASN A 255 6.50 -1.96 20.32
N ALA A 256 5.17 -1.91 20.39
CA ALA A 256 4.34 -0.95 19.65
C ALA A 256 4.17 0.35 20.43
N CYS A 257 4.22 1.50 19.76
CA CYS A 257 4.18 2.80 20.42
C CYS A 257 3.47 3.86 19.57
N VAL A 258 2.64 4.72 20.19
CA VAL A 258 2.21 5.98 19.57
C VAL A 258 3.40 6.91 19.47
N SER A 259 3.77 7.33 18.27
CA SER A 259 4.98 8.13 18.07
C SER A 259 4.93 9.46 18.83
N GLU A 260 5.99 9.76 19.56
CA GLU A 260 6.21 11.07 20.21
C GLU A 260 6.30 12.20 19.21
N LYS A 261 6.89 11.94 18.03
CA LYS A 261 7.09 12.93 16.98
C LYS A 261 5.81 13.27 16.23
N HIS A 262 4.96 12.26 15.96
CA HIS A 262 3.69 12.43 15.25
C HIS A 262 2.64 11.45 15.78
N ALA A 263 1.73 11.92 16.62
CA ALA A 263 0.75 11.08 17.31
C ALA A 263 -0.21 10.29 16.39
N GLY A 264 -0.34 10.66 15.12
CA GLY A 264 -1.10 9.90 14.12
C GLY A 264 -0.42 8.62 13.64
N PHE A 265 0.82 8.34 14.10
CA PHE A 265 1.60 7.15 13.73
C PHE A 265 1.72 6.21 14.91
N VAL A 266 1.41 4.95 14.70
CA VAL A 266 1.85 3.86 15.56
C VAL A 266 3.10 3.26 14.93
N VAL A 267 4.14 3.07 15.72
CA VAL A 267 5.47 2.63 15.26
C VAL A 267 5.89 1.34 15.93
N ASN A 268 6.70 0.55 15.24
CA ASN A 268 7.39 -0.62 15.77
C ASN A 268 8.78 -0.18 16.26
N LEU A 269 9.01 -0.24 17.57
CA LEU A 269 10.30 0.13 18.18
C LEU A 269 11.39 -0.97 18.02
N GLY A 270 11.05 -2.05 17.33
CA GLY A 270 11.87 -3.23 17.12
C GLY A 270 11.27 -4.45 17.82
N GLY A 271 10.85 -5.46 17.03
CA GLY A 271 10.26 -6.70 17.54
C GLY A 271 8.84 -6.55 18.11
N ALA A 272 8.07 -5.53 17.70
CA ALA A 272 6.64 -5.47 18.02
C ALA A 272 5.88 -6.59 17.29
N THR A 273 4.85 -7.10 17.91
CA THR A 273 3.91 -8.06 17.31
C THR A 273 2.72 -7.34 16.68
N ALA A 274 1.99 -8.03 15.80
CA ALA A 274 0.72 -7.52 15.26
C ALA A 274 -0.30 -7.30 16.38
N LYS A 275 -0.30 -8.17 17.38
CA LYS A 275 -1.12 -8.04 18.58
C LYS A 275 -0.79 -6.76 19.37
N ASP A 276 0.49 -6.39 19.51
CA ASP A 276 0.89 -5.16 20.19
C ASP A 276 0.37 -3.91 19.45
N ILE A 277 0.54 -3.88 18.11
CA ILE A 277 0.05 -2.77 17.28
C ILE A 277 -1.47 -2.65 17.39
N HIS A 278 -2.19 -3.78 17.32
CA HIS A 278 -3.65 -3.80 17.44
C HIS A 278 -4.12 -3.26 18.79
N ALA A 279 -3.49 -3.70 19.89
CA ALA A 279 -3.82 -3.24 21.23
C ALA A 279 -3.57 -1.71 21.41
N VAL A 280 -2.51 -1.16 20.78
CA VAL A 280 -2.29 0.30 20.78
C VAL A 280 -3.40 1.01 19.99
N ILE A 281 -3.80 0.47 18.83
CA ILE A 281 -4.87 1.06 17.99
C ILE A 281 -6.21 1.07 18.74
N GLU A 282 -6.59 -0.04 19.35
CA GLU A 282 -7.84 -0.16 20.12
C GLU A 282 -7.86 0.82 21.30
N HIS A 283 -6.79 0.86 22.09
CA HIS A 283 -6.71 1.79 23.22
C HIS A 283 -6.82 3.26 22.75
N VAL A 284 -6.17 3.63 21.64
CA VAL A 284 -6.27 4.99 21.08
C VAL A 284 -7.71 5.29 20.64
N GLN A 285 -8.40 4.33 20.00
CA GLN A 285 -9.80 4.49 19.61
C GLN A 285 -10.72 4.70 20.81
N ASP A 286 -10.60 3.85 21.82
CA ASP A 286 -11.42 3.89 23.06
C ASP A 286 -11.21 5.21 23.81
N GLU A 287 -9.97 5.63 23.97
CA GLU A 287 -9.64 6.81 24.75
C GLU A 287 -10.06 8.11 24.03
N VAL A 288 -9.87 8.21 22.70
CA VAL A 288 -10.36 9.34 21.91
C VAL A 288 -11.88 9.37 21.87
N GLN A 289 -12.53 8.22 21.74
CA GLN A 289 -14.00 8.13 21.82
C GLN A 289 -14.51 8.57 23.19
N ARG A 290 -13.86 8.13 24.26
CA ARG A 290 -14.23 8.46 25.65
C ARG A 290 -14.10 9.95 25.95
N GLN A 291 -13.00 10.60 25.50
CA GLN A 291 -12.69 12.00 25.83
C GLN A 291 -13.41 13.00 24.93
N PHE A 292 -13.55 12.69 23.63
CA PHE A 292 -14.01 13.64 22.61
C PHE A 292 -15.30 13.22 21.89
N GLY A 293 -15.79 12.00 22.10
CA GLY A 293 -16.97 11.46 21.38
C GLY A 293 -16.70 11.21 19.89
N VAL A 294 -15.43 11.14 19.47
CA VAL A 294 -15.02 10.94 18.08
C VAL A 294 -14.47 9.55 17.87
N HIS A 295 -15.10 8.78 16.98
CA HIS A 295 -14.58 7.48 16.58
C HIS A 295 -13.46 7.63 15.54
N LEU A 296 -12.29 7.05 15.81
CA LEU A 296 -11.16 6.99 14.88
C LEU A 296 -11.25 5.73 14.03
N GLU A 297 -11.38 5.88 12.72
CA GLU A 297 -11.35 4.76 11.77
C GLU A 297 -9.89 4.45 11.38
N PRO A 298 -9.41 3.20 11.51
CA PRO A 298 -8.07 2.84 11.05
C PRO A 298 -7.94 3.03 9.53
N GLU A 299 -6.81 3.59 9.09
CA GLU A 299 -6.39 3.60 7.68
C GLU A 299 -5.66 2.30 7.36
N VAL A 300 -4.87 1.80 8.31
CA VAL A 300 -4.13 0.53 8.21
C VAL A 300 -5.08 -0.64 8.02
N ARG A 301 -4.75 -1.52 7.09
CA ARG A 301 -5.51 -2.74 6.78
C ARG A 301 -4.92 -3.92 7.55
N PHE A 302 -5.79 -4.76 8.10
CA PHE A 302 -5.41 -5.99 8.79
C PHE A 302 -5.52 -7.18 7.83
N LEU A 303 -4.57 -8.12 7.91
CA LEU A 303 -4.53 -9.33 7.10
C LEU A 303 -4.13 -10.54 7.98
N GLY A 304 -4.93 -11.61 7.92
CA GLY A 304 -4.74 -12.85 8.69
C GLY A 304 -5.57 -12.94 9.95
#